data_954b2c61377d3a828a6bccc248470273
#
_entry.id   954b2c61377d3a828a6bccc248470273
#
_cell.length_a   1.000
_cell.length_b   1.000
_cell.length_c   1.000
_cell.angle_alpha   90.00
_cell.angle_beta   90.00
_cell.angle_gamma   90.00
#
_symmetry.space_group_name_H-M   'P 1'
#
loop_
_entity.id
_entity.type
_entity.pdbx_description
1 polymer ?
#
loop_
_entity_poly.entity_id
_entity_poly.type
_entity_poly.pdbx_seq_one_letter_code
_entity_poly.pdbx_strand_id
1 'polypeptide(L)'
;MDIKQKVKNMTLEEKIGQKIMLDFRYWDRSGSSNQDMTVPDEAIGKLIADNHVGGVILFANNLKDKQQINTLTAWYAAMKTHAGIRLFIGTDNEGGNVFRLPRGDYASFPGNMALAAAIEGGADKHLAVEQGKLMAQDMRALHINTNFAPVVDVNTNPFNPVINVRAFSDDKNTVSRLAEKMVAGMKQQGLITAYKHFPGHGSTSTDSHTGLPRVDRTREEAFAIDIAPYKQAIDRCAAPDMVMTAHIQYPALDNRQIDTRSGEKITVPATMSHEIQTQILRNELGYAGVTISDALDMGAIAEHFSQQAAAENVFAAGVDIALMPVSIASPAQARLLPELIRYLADRVKTGHLSEADIDASVERILRLKLRHNLMGHSDRPCFNDASSSAHKLEKRIADRSITVVINRHSLLPLKGKTLRYFILTPWGEQANGIARVMAQEGYQNVVAAKATELSDAQVREHIAGCDVFLLGTLSTRFTPAEQDGVVTSATGAGNEGSPYPGWLKYAAEQGKKRVHLSLRAPYDIVNYAAEVEA
;
A
#
# COMPACT_ATOMS: atom_id res chain seq x y z
N MET A 1 -27.73 -10.25 17.51
CA MET A 1 -28.33 -9.85 16.22
C MET A 1 -28.16 -11.00 15.26
N ASP A 2 -29.25 -11.50 14.68
CA ASP A 2 -29.20 -12.54 13.63
C ASP A 2 -28.88 -11.86 12.28
N ILE A 3 -27.65 -12.06 11.80
CA ILE A 3 -27.18 -11.48 10.55
C ILE A 3 -27.88 -12.08 9.34
N LYS A 4 -28.15 -13.38 9.34
CA LYS A 4 -28.88 -14.03 8.23
C LYS A 4 -30.28 -13.46 8.05
N GLN A 5 -31.00 -13.27 9.16
CA GLN A 5 -32.32 -12.65 9.12
C GLN A 5 -32.26 -11.19 8.68
N LYS A 6 -31.19 -10.45 9.10
CA LYS A 6 -30.99 -9.08 8.65
C LYS A 6 -30.77 -9.01 7.14
N VAL A 7 -29.91 -9.87 6.58
CA VAL A 7 -29.65 -9.92 5.12
C VAL A 7 -30.94 -10.25 4.34
N LYS A 8 -31.75 -11.18 4.82
CA LYS A 8 -33.05 -11.52 4.19
C LYS A 8 -34.03 -10.33 4.14
N ASN A 9 -33.95 -9.44 5.13
CA ASN A 9 -34.83 -8.27 5.22
C ASN A 9 -34.30 -7.04 4.44
N MET A 10 -33.08 -7.09 3.90
CA MET A 10 -32.50 -6.02 3.10
C MET A 10 -33.02 -6.09 1.65
N THR A 11 -33.26 -4.92 1.05
CA THR A 11 -33.50 -4.83 -0.39
C THR A 11 -32.21 -5.18 -1.16
N LEU A 12 -32.36 -5.49 -2.44
CA LEU A 12 -31.21 -5.81 -3.28
C LEU A 12 -30.25 -4.62 -3.40
N GLU A 13 -30.80 -3.41 -3.50
CA GLU A 13 -30.06 -2.16 -3.55
C GLU A 13 -29.27 -1.90 -2.25
N GLU A 14 -29.86 -2.18 -1.09
CA GLU A 14 -29.17 -2.12 0.21
C GLU A 14 -28.02 -3.13 0.29
N LYS A 15 -28.24 -4.35 -0.21
CA LYS A 15 -27.20 -5.39 -0.28
C LYS A 15 -26.04 -4.95 -1.17
N ILE A 16 -26.32 -4.46 -2.38
CA ILE A 16 -25.31 -3.99 -3.34
C ILE A 16 -24.56 -2.79 -2.78
N GLY A 17 -25.24 -1.81 -2.16
CA GLY A 17 -24.61 -0.66 -1.53
C GLY A 17 -23.57 -1.06 -0.47
N GLN A 18 -23.86 -2.08 0.35
CA GLN A 18 -22.89 -2.59 1.33
C GLN A 18 -21.64 -3.21 0.70
N LYS A 19 -21.71 -3.63 -0.55
CA LYS A 19 -20.59 -4.20 -1.33
C LYS A 19 -19.76 -3.13 -2.05
N ILE A 20 -20.03 -1.84 -1.84
CA ILE A 20 -19.34 -0.72 -2.48
C ILE A 20 -18.56 0.07 -1.44
N MET A 21 -17.29 0.35 -1.74
CA MET A 21 -16.44 1.27 -1.01
C MET A 21 -15.93 2.35 -1.96
N LEU A 22 -16.18 3.62 -1.62
CA LEU A 22 -15.90 4.77 -2.47
C LEU A 22 -14.73 5.59 -1.95
N ASP A 23 -14.10 6.35 -2.84
CA ASP A 23 -13.28 7.49 -2.47
C ASP A 23 -14.01 8.80 -2.81
N PHE A 24 -13.68 9.82 -2.03
CA PHE A 24 -13.97 11.21 -2.32
C PHE A 24 -12.67 12.00 -2.16
N ARG A 25 -11.65 11.63 -2.93
CA ARG A 25 -10.36 12.35 -2.96
C ARG A 25 -10.58 13.82 -3.29
N TYR A 26 -11.43 14.06 -4.25
CA TYR A 26 -11.79 15.38 -4.74
C TYR A 26 -13.29 15.61 -4.60
N TRP A 27 -13.67 16.85 -4.31
CA TRP A 27 -15.04 17.26 -4.37
C TRP A 27 -15.13 18.73 -4.77
N ASP A 28 -15.48 18.99 -6.03
CA ASP A 28 -15.64 20.32 -6.56
C ASP A 28 -17.11 20.57 -6.93
N ARG A 29 -17.75 21.47 -6.19
CA ARG A 29 -19.14 21.85 -6.44
C ARG A 29 -19.33 22.59 -7.76
N SER A 30 -18.30 23.25 -8.27
CA SER A 30 -18.31 23.92 -9.59
C SER A 30 -18.11 22.95 -10.75
N GLY A 31 -17.47 21.80 -10.49
CA GLY A 31 -17.11 20.80 -11.49
C GLY A 31 -15.98 21.24 -12.43
N SER A 32 -15.25 22.30 -12.09
CA SER A 32 -14.23 22.91 -12.96
C SER A 32 -12.80 22.49 -12.63
N SER A 33 -12.57 21.93 -11.42
CA SER A 33 -11.24 21.55 -10.95
C SER A 33 -11.28 20.35 -9.98
N ASN A 34 -10.16 19.71 -9.76
CA ASN A 34 -10.00 18.71 -8.70
C ASN A 34 -9.65 19.41 -7.39
N GLN A 35 -10.67 19.76 -6.59
CA GLN A 35 -10.48 20.31 -5.26
C GLN A 35 -10.43 19.19 -4.23
N ASP A 36 -9.32 19.12 -3.44
CA ASP A 36 -9.18 18.14 -2.38
C ASP A 36 -10.36 18.20 -1.39
N MET A 37 -10.98 17.06 -1.12
CA MET A 37 -12.09 16.95 -0.14
C MET A 37 -11.51 16.81 1.26
N THR A 38 -11.46 17.91 1.98
CA THR A 38 -10.87 18.00 3.33
C THR A 38 -11.86 18.34 4.43
N VAL A 39 -13.09 18.65 4.07
CA VAL A 39 -14.16 19.04 5.01
C VAL A 39 -15.43 18.23 4.76
N PRO A 40 -16.28 18.01 5.78
CA PRO A 40 -17.58 17.39 5.62
C PRO A 40 -18.44 18.09 4.56
N ASP A 41 -19.16 17.30 3.76
CA ASP A 41 -20.10 17.80 2.74
C ASP A 41 -21.42 17.04 2.80
N GLU A 42 -22.53 17.79 2.96
CA GLU A 42 -23.87 17.20 3.13
C GLU A 42 -24.33 16.41 1.90
N ALA A 43 -23.94 16.83 0.68
CA ALA A 43 -24.32 16.12 -0.53
C ALA A 43 -23.64 14.75 -0.61
N ILE A 44 -22.36 14.65 -0.19
CA ILE A 44 -21.66 13.38 -0.03
C ILE A 44 -22.33 12.53 1.04
N GLY A 45 -22.67 13.13 2.20
CA GLY A 45 -23.35 12.42 3.28
C GLY A 45 -24.68 11.81 2.83
N LYS A 46 -25.47 12.59 2.10
CA LYS A 46 -26.74 12.13 1.52
C LYS A 46 -26.52 11.01 0.48
N LEU A 47 -25.55 11.19 -0.41
CA LEU A 47 -25.21 10.18 -1.42
C LEU A 47 -24.85 8.83 -0.79
N ILE A 48 -24.04 8.84 0.27
CA ILE A 48 -23.64 7.64 1.02
C ILE A 48 -24.86 6.98 1.69
N ALA A 49 -25.70 7.76 2.38
CA ALA A 49 -26.84 7.25 3.11
C ALA A 49 -27.93 6.68 2.19
N ASP A 50 -28.30 7.42 1.15
CA ASP A 50 -29.37 7.04 0.20
C ASP A 50 -29.01 5.80 -0.64
N ASN A 51 -27.70 5.58 -0.87
CA ASN A 51 -27.19 4.46 -1.64
C ASN A 51 -26.60 3.33 -0.77
N HIS A 52 -26.79 3.41 0.55
CA HIS A 52 -26.39 2.36 1.50
C HIS A 52 -24.93 1.95 1.45
N VAL A 53 -24.01 2.87 1.10
CA VAL A 53 -22.58 2.61 0.86
C VAL A 53 -21.93 1.91 2.04
N GLY A 54 -21.15 0.86 1.75
CA GLY A 54 -20.49 0.03 2.75
C GLY A 54 -19.28 0.67 3.41
N GLY A 55 -18.54 1.53 2.71
CA GLY A 55 -17.33 2.16 3.25
C GLY A 55 -16.77 3.30 2.40
N VAL A 56 -15.78 3.98 2.96
CA VAL A 56 -14.99 5.02 2.29
C VAL A 56 -13.51 4.76 2.50
N ILE A 57 -12.70 5.01 1.46
CA ILE A 57 -11.24 5.03 1.53
C ILE A 57 -10.74 6.48 1.49
N LEU A 58 -9.74 6.78 2.31
CA LEU A 58 -9.11 8.09 2.43
C LEU A 58 -7.68 8.06 1.90
N PHE A 59 -7.30 9.12 1.19
CA PHE A 59 -5.98 9.35 0.62
C PHE A 59 -5.31 10.57 1.27
N ALA A 60 -4.03 10.81 1.00
CA ALA A 60 -3.32 11.99 1.53
C ALA A 60 -3.98 13.32 1.14
N ASN A 61 -4.71 13.35 0.01
CA ASN A 61 -5.57 14.47 -0.38
C ASN A 61 -6.59 14.85 0.69
N ASN A 62 -7.13 13.86 1.41
CA ASN A 62 -8.13 14.05 2.45
C ASN A 62 -7.53 14.32 3.83
N LEU A 63 -6.22 14.07 4.03
CA LEU A 63 -5.56 13.95 5.34
C LEU A 63 -4.43 14.97 5.47
N LYS A 64 -4.73 16.19 5.95
CA LYS A 64 -3.77 17.31 5.95
C LYS A 64 -3.11 17.58 7.31
N ASP A 65 -3.89 17.65 8.36
CA ASP A 65 -3.41 17.83 9.74
C ASP A 65 -4.35 17.14 10.73
N LYS A 66 -3.88 16.93 11.94
CA LYS A 66 -4.57 16.17 12.98
C LYS A 66 -5.99 16.67 13.26
N GLN A 67 -6.20 18.00 13.34
CA GLN A 67 -7.51 18.59 13.67
C GLN A 67 -8.49 18.42 12.51
N GLN A 68 -8.05 18.72 11.29
CA GLN A 68 -8.83 18.55 10.08
C GLN A 68 -9.22 17.08 9.88
N ILE A 69 -8.26 16.16 10.02
CA ILE A 69 -8.50 14.71 9.87
C ILE A 69 -9.56 14.27 10.87
N ASN A 70 -9.39 14.62 12.15
CA ASN A 70 -10.35 14.23 13.18
C ASN A 70 -11.76 14.73 12.89
N THR A 71 -11.91 15.97 12.38
CA THR A 71 -13.21 16.53 12.01
C THR A 71 -13.86 15.73 10.88
N LEU A 72 -13.11 15.47 9.82
CA LEU A 72 -13.60 14.74 8.65
C LEU A 72 -13.95 13.29 8.99
N THR A 73 -13.07 12.58 9.67
CA THR A 73 -13.25 11.15 10.00
C THR A 73 -14.30 10.93 11.08
N ALA A 74 -14.46 11.83 12.05
CA ALA A 74 -15.54 11.80 13.03
C ALA A 74 -16.91 11.95 12.33
N TRP A 75 -16.98 12.82 11.31
CA TRP A 75 -18.19 12.98 10.49
C TRP A 75 -18.53 11.70 9.73
N TYR A 76 -17.58 11.07 9.02
CA TYR A 76 -17.80 9.76 8.39
C TYR A 76 -18.19 8.68 9.40
N ALA A 77 -17.54 8.66 10.55
CA ALA A 77 -17.83 7.69 11.60
C ALA A 77 -19.21 7.88 12.25
N ALA A 78 -19.81 9.08 12.16
CA ALA A 78 -21.18 9.32 12.60
C ALA A 78 -22.23 8.81 11.62
N MET A 79 -21.87 8.64 10.34
CA MET A 79 -22.80 8.22 9.30
C MET A 79 -23.31 6.80 9.51
N LYS A 80 -24.57 6.62 9.14
CA LYS A 80 -25.26 5.32 9.14
C LYS A 80 -26.13 5.24 7.90
N THR A 81 -26.26 4.05 7.34
CA THR A 81 -27.33 3.74 6.41
C THR A 81 -28.69 3.78 7.11
N HIS A 82 -29.78 3.78 6.37
CA HIS A 82 -31.13 3.67 6.94
C HIS A 82 -31.30 2.40 7.79
N ALA A 83 -30.57 1.33 7.48
CA ALA A 83 -30.53 0.09 8.28
C ALA A 83 -29.66 0.17 9.54
N GLY A 84 -29.11 1.34 9.89
CA GLY A 84 -28.27 1.55 11.07
C GLY A 84 -26.85 0.98 10.96
N ILE A 85 -26.37 0.72 9.74
CA ILE A 85 -25.05 0.15 9.47
C ILE A 85 -24.06 1.30 9.23
N ARG A 86 -22.91 1.28 9.92
CA ARG A 86 -21.84 2.28 9.79
C ARG A 86 -20.84 1.89 8.69
N LEU A 87 -20.00 2.86 8.31
CA LEU A 87 -19.00 2.71 7.27
C LEU A 87 -17.75 1.96 7.75
N PHE A 88 -17.14 1.18 6.85
CA PHE A 88 -15.70 1.02 6.89
C PHE A 88 -15.07 2.37 6.52
N ILE A 89 -14.10 2.81 7.30
CA ILE A 89 -13.29 4.01 7.02
C ILE A 89 -11.86 3.53 6.92
N GLY A 90 -11.38 3.41 5.70
CA GLY A 90 -10.10 2.79 5.38
C GLY A 90 -9.07 3.75 4.83
N THR A 91 -7.80 3.36 4.91
CA THR A 91 -6.68 4.01 4.23
C THR A 91 -5.53 3.03 4.06
N ASP A 92 -4.55 3.36 3.20
CA ASP A 92 -3.31 2.62 3.03
C ASP A 92 -2.23 3.17 3.95
N ASN A 93 -2.09 2.59 5.12
CA ASN A 93 -0.97 2.85 6.01
C ASN A 93 -0.13 1.58 6.15
N GLU A 94 0.69 1.30 5.11
CA GLU A 94 1.61 0.15 5.11
C GLU A 94 2.85 0.41 5.97
N GLY A 95 3.19 1.68 6.10
CA GLY A 95 4.48 2.17 6.57
C GLY A 95 5.47 2.39 5.41
N GLY A 96 6.57 3.09 5.68
CA GLY A 96 7.55 3.42 4.65
C GLY A 96 6.98 4.38 3.60
N ASN A 97 7.05 3.99 2.33
CA ASN A 97 6.67 4.85 1.23
C ASN A 97 5.15 4.99 1.06
N VAL A 98 4.37 3.97 1.43
CA VAL A 98 2.90 4.00 1.38
C VAL A 98 2.33 4.31 2.75
N PHE A 99 2.10 5.59 2.98
CA PHE A 99 1.63 6.14 4.24
C PHE A 99 0.86 7.44 4.00
N ARG A 100 -0.41 7.49 4.37
CA ARG A 100 -1.33 8.57 4.01
C ARG A 100 -1.51 9.64 5.09
N LEU A 101 -1.19 9.32 6.35
CA LEU A 101 -1.23 10.30 7.43
C LEU A 101 -0.08 11.31 7.33
N PRO A 102 -0.22 12.54 7.88
CA PRO A 102 0.86 13.53 7.88
C PRO A 102 2.11 13.02 8.62
N ARG A 103 3.23 12.93 7.92
CA ARG A 103 4.49 12.36 8.43
C ARG A 103 5.12 13.16 9.57
N GLY A 104 4.75 14.44 9.74
CA GLY A 104 5.21 15.26 10.87
C GLY A 104 4.49 14.95 12.17
N ASP A 105 3.23 14.54 12.08
CA ASP A 105 2.36 14.29 13.22
C ASP A 105 2.35 12.81 13.61
N TYR A 106 2.54 11.91 12.65
CA TYR A 106 2.44 10.46 12.82
C TYR A 106 3.67 9.74 12.28
N ALA A 107 4.10 8.70 12.99
CA ALA A 107 5.23 7.87 12.58
C ALA A 107 4.88 7.06 11.33
N SER A 108 5.63 7.29 10.24
CA SER A 108 5.47 6.53 8.99
C SER A 108 6.15 5.17 9.02
N PHE A 109 7.03 4.95 9.98
CA PHE A 109 7.94 3.81 10.07
C PHE A 109 8.83 3.64 8.80
N PRO A 110 9.94 2.94 8.87
CA PRO A 110 10.83 2.82 7.69
C PRO A 110 10.35 1.83 6.62
N GLY A 111 9.23 1.13 6.85
CA GLY A 111 8.63 0.18 5.93
C GLY A 111 8.91 -1.29 6.26
N ASN A 112 8.21 -2.18 5.55
CA ASN A 112 8.22 -3.61 5.88
C ASN A 112 9.58 -4.28 5.67
N MET A 113 10.27 -3.97 4.57
CA MET A 113 11.61 -4.54 4.30
C MET A 113 12.62 -4.08 5.35
N ALA A 114 12.57 -2.81 5.78
CA ALA A 114 13.43 -2.29 6.83
C ALA A 114 13.12 -2.93 8.19
N LEU A 115 11.85 -3.13 8.53
CA LEU A 115 11.44 -3.86 9.73
C LEU A 115 11.99 -5.30 9.72
N ALA A 116 11.88 -5.99 8.57
CA ALA A 116 12.41 -7.33 8.40
C ALA A 116 13.94 -7.35 8.57
N ALA A 117 14.66 -6.41 7.92
CA ALA A 117 16.11 -6.30 8.05
C ALA A 117 16.55 -6.06 9.50
N ALA A 118 15.83 -5.22 10.25
CA ALA A 118 16.11 -4.99 11.67
C ALA A 118 15.97 -6.28 12.49
N ILE A 119 14.89 -7.04 12.28
CA ILE A 119 14.62 -8.28 13.03
C ILE A 119 15.59 -9.40 12.64
N GLU A 120 15.85 -9.60 11.36
CA GLU A 120 16.82 -10.59 10.87
C GLU A 120 18.27 -10.23 11.30
N GLY A 121 18.55 -8.92 11.42
CA GLY A 121 19.80 -8.40 12.00
C GLY A 121 19.92 -8.54 13.51
N GLY A 122 19.00 -9.25 14.18
CA GLY A 122 19.06 -9.58 15.61
C GLY A 122 18.32 -8.60 16.53
N ALA A 123 17.48 -7.69 15.98
CA ALA A 123 16.60 -6.89 16.81
C ALA A 123 15.45 -7.73 17.41
N ASP A 124 14.73 -7.14 18.37
CA ASP A 124 13.63 -7.80 19.06
C ASP A 124 12.54 -8.27 18.09
N LYS A 125 12.16 -9.52 18.16
CA LYS A 125 11.12 -10.16 17.36
C LYS A 125 9.70 -9.59 17.63
N HIS A 126 9.54 -8.82 18.69
CA HIS A 126 8.29 -8.14 19.03
C HIS A 126 8.09 -6.82 18.28
N LEU A 127 9.10 -6.28 17.60
CA LEU A 127 9.01 -5.03 16.85
C LEU A 127 7.83 -4.99 15.88
N ALA A 128 7.53 -6.09 15.19
CA ALA A 128 6.41 -6.15 14.25
C ALA A 128 5.03 -6.03 14.96
N VAL A 129 4.87 -6.65 16.12
CA VAL A 129 3.66 -6.52 16.95
C VAL A 129 3.53 -5.09 17.48
N GLU A 130 4.62 -4.53 18.00
CA GLU A 130 4.68 -3.19 18.55
C GLU A 130 4.36 -2.13 17.49
N GLN A 131 4.94 -2.25 16.29
CA GLN A 131 4.63 -1.37 15.15
C GLN A 131 3.15 -1.46 14.77
N GLY A 132 2.62 -2.66 14.57
CA GLY A 132 1.20 -2.84 14.24
C GLY A 132 0.27 -2.26 15.30
N LYS A 133 0.59 -2.44 16.59
CA LYS A 133 -0.18 -1.87 17.70
C LYS A 133 -0.19 -0.34 17.68
N LEU A 134 0.98 0.30 17.58
CA LEU A 134 1.09 1.77 17.64
C LEU A 134 0.47 2.42 16.40
N MET A 135 0.70 1.84 15.21
CA MET A 135 0.04 2.29 13.98
C MET A 135 -1.49 2.23 14.09
N ALA A 136 -2.01 1.13 14.60
CA ALA A 136 -3.45 0.97 14.79
C ALA A 136 -4.01 1.94 15.84
N GLN A 137 -3.25 2.24 16.89
CA GLN A 137 -3.62 3.18 17.94
C GLN A 137 -3.82 4.59 17.36
N ASP A 138 -2.87 5.06 16.54
CA ASP A 138 -2.96 6.37 15.88
C ASP A 138 -4.15 6.44 14.92
N MET A 139 -4.36 5.39 14.10
CA MET A 139 -5.50 5.33 13.18
C MET A 139 -6.85 5.31 13.92
N ARG A 140 -6.95 4.52 14.98
CA ARG A 140 -8.19 4.43 15.80
C ARG A 140 -8.50 5.73 16.52
N ALA A 141 -7.49 6.46 16.97
CA ALA A 141 -7.65 7.80 17.55
C ALA A 141 -8.24 8.80 16.55
N LEU A 142 -8.02 8.57 15.25
CA LEU A 142 -8.57 9.35 14.13
C LEU A 142 -9.86 8.73 13.55
N HIS A 143 -10.57 7.89 14.27
CA HIS A 143 -11.79 7.21 13.81
C HIS A 143 -11.62 6.32 12.55
N ILE A 144 -10.41 6.12 12.05
CA ILE A 144 -10.11 5.19 10.96
C ILE A 144 -10.18 3.77 11.53
N ASN A 145 -11.00 2.91 10.95
CA ASN A 145 -11.27 1.58 11.46
C ASN A 145 -10.71 0.43 10.61
N THR A 146 -10.19 0.75 9.42
CA THR A 146 -9.68 -0.24 8.45
C THR A 146 -8.33 0.21 7.92
N ASN A 147 -7.34 -0.70 7.91
CA ASN A 147 -6.05 -0.49 7.26
C ASN A 147 -5.85 -1.53 6.17
N PHE A 148 -5.61 -1.08 4.94
CA PHE A 148 -5.23 -1.96 3.84
C PHE A 148 -3.75 -2.31 3.90
N ALA A 149 -3.38 -3.02 4.96
CA ALA A 149 -2.05 -3.50 5.29
C ALA A 149 -2.12 -4.75 6.19
N PRO A 150 -1.05 -5.55 6.22
CA PRO A 150 0.23 -5.40 5.51
C PRO A 150 0.23 -5.99 4.10
N VAL A 151 1.23 -5.57 3.30
CA VAL A 151 1.60 -6.25 2.05
C VAL A 151 2.24 -7.59 2.39
N VAL A 152 1.73 -8.67 1.77
CA VAL A 152 2.24 -10.03 1.94
C VAL A 152 2.77 -10.64 0.64
N ASP A 153 2.92 -9.80 -0.38
CA ASP A 153 3.59 -10.19 -1.61
C ASP A 153 5.03 -10.61 -1.30
N VAL A 154 5.48 -11.73 -1.87
CA VAL A 154 6.85 -12.24 -1.71
C VAL A 154 7.70 -11.65 -2.85
N ASN A 155 8.58 -10.71 -2.56
CA ASN A 155 9.29 -9.91 -3.58
C ASN A 155 10.45 -10.67 -4.22
N THR A 156 10.13 -11.67 -5.03
CA THR A 156 11.15 -12.50 -5.72
C THR A 156 11.76 -11.83 -6.95
N ASN A 157 11.18 -10.74 -7.44
CA ASN A 157 11.78 -9.90 -8.47
C ASN A 157 12.39 -8.63 -7.83
N PRO A 158 13.73 -8.49 -7.75
CA PRO A 158 14.37 -7.31 -7.18
C PRO A 158 14.08 -6.02 -7.96
N PHE A 159 13.67 -6.15 -9.23
CA PHE A 159 13.29 -5.03 -10.10
C PHE A 159 11.78 -4.82 -10.18
N ASN A 160 11.01 -5.44 -9.29
CA ASN A 160 9.57 -5.23 -9.21
C ASN A 160 9.25 -3.74 -9.06
N PRO A 161 8.47 -3.14 -9.98
CA PRO A 161 8.27 -1.69 -9.99
C PRO A 161 7.25 -1.21 -8.95
N VAL A 162 6.42 -2.10 -8.39
CA VAL A 162 5.29 -1.72 -7.54
C VAL A 162 5.40 -2.26 -6.11
N ILE A 163 5.94 -3.44 -5.88
CA ILE A 163 6.05 -4.06 -4.56
C ILE A 163 7.39 -3.71 -3.91
N ASN A 164 8.49 -4.25 -4.38
CA ASN A 164 9.84 -3.92 -3.93
C ASN A 164 9.95 -3.80 -2.40
N VAL A 165 10.33 -2.63 -1.85
CA VAL A 165 10.50 -2.39 -0.41
C VAL A 165 9.19 -2.39 0.40
N ARG A 166 8.03 -2.42 -0.26
CA ARG A 166 6.73 -2.61 0.40
C ARG A 166 6.56 -4.04 0.94
N ALA A 167 7.23 -5.04 0.35
CA ALA A 167 7.28 -6.40 0.89
C ALA A 167 8.19 -6.48 2.13
N PHE A 168 7.97 -7.48 2.98
CA PHE A 168 8.89 -7.80 4.07
C PHE A 168 10.17 -8.44 3.55
N SER A 169 10.09 -9.35 2.57
CA SER A 169 11.19 -10.16 2.09
C SER A 169 10.88 -10.82 0.74
N ASP A 170 11.87 -11.44 0.16
CA ASP A 170 11.79 -12.45 -0.91
C ASP A 170 11.60 -13.89 -0.36
N ASP A 171 11.70 -14.08 0.95
CA ASP A 171 11.39 -15.34 1.62
C ASP A 171 9.97 -15.37 2.19
N LYS A 172 9.15 -16.27 1.67
CA LYS A 172 7.74 -16.47 2.08
C LYS A 172 7.54 -16.70 3.58
N ASN A 173 8.49 -17.33 4.26
CA ASN A 173 8.38 -17.65 5.69
C ASN A 173 8.60 -16.39 6.54
N THR A 174 9.53 -15.55 6.14
CA THR A 174 9.76 -14.24 6.74
C THR A 174 8.55 -13.34 6.53
N VAL A 175 8.02 -13.28 5.30
CA VAL A 175 6.78 -12.53 4.97
C VAL A 175 5.64 -13.00 5.86
N SER A 176 5.34 -14.30 5.89
CA SER A 176 4.23 -14.87 6.68
C SER A 176 4.37 -14.54 8.16
N ARG A 177 5.54 -14.80 8.73
CA ARG A 177 5.81 -14.62 10.16
C ARG A 177 5.69 -13.16 10.61
N LEU A 178 6.20 -12.21 9.81
CA LEU A 178 6.17 -10.79 10.18
C LEU A 178 4.80 -10.18 9.94
N ALA A 179 4.13 -10.55 8.87
CA ALA A 179 2.76 -10.11 8.60
C ALA A 179 1.78 -10.58 9.67
N GLU A 180 1.83 -11.86 10.09
CA GLU A 180 1.00 -12.37 11.19
C GLU A 180 1.21 -11.57 12.49
N LYS A 181 2.47 -11.25 12.82
CA LYS A 181 2.80 -10.46 14.02
C LYS A 181 2.28 -9.02 13.92
N MET A 182 2.44 -8.39 12.77
CA MET A 182 1.95 -7.02 12.55
C MET A 182 0.42 -6.97 12.67
N VAL A 183 -0.28 -7.91 12.03
CA VAL A 183 -1.74 -8.05 12.12
C VAL A 183 -2.18 -8.31 13.57
N ALA A 184 -1.47 -9.16 14.31
CA ALA A 184 -1.78 -9.39 15.72
C ALA A 184 -1.70 -8.10 16.55
N GLY A 185 -0.69 -7.25 16.30
CA GLY A 185 -0.57 -5.93 16.91
C GLY A 185 -1.74 -5.00 16.56
N MET A 186 -2.10 -4.93 15.28
CA MET A 186 -3.22 -4.10 14.81
C MET A 186 -4.56 -4.56 15.41
N LYS A 187 -4.82 -5.86 15.44
CA LYS A 187 -6.06 -6.45 15.99
C LYS A 187 -6.22 -6.20 17.49
N GLN A 188 -5.12 -6.07 18.26
CA GLN A 188 -5.17 -5.70 19.68
C GLN A 188 -5.84 -4.32 19.91
N GLN A 189 -5.82 -3.45 18.91
CA GLN A 189 -6.47 -2.13 18.95
C GLN A 189 -7.84 -2.12 18.22
N GLY A 190 -8.34 -3.27 17.82
CA GLY A 190 -9.60 -3.38 17.12
C GLY A 190 -9.60 -2.78 15.71
N LEU A 191 -8.45 -2.70 15.06
CA LEU A 191 -8.32 -2.26 13.67
C LEU A 191 -8.61 -3.45 12.73
N ILE A 192 -9.42 -3.22 11.70
CA ILE A 192 -9.66 -4.16 10.62
C ILE A 192 -8.43 -4.17 9.71
N THR A 193 -7.94 -5.34 9.37
CA THR A 193 -6.69 -5.53 8.63
C THR A 193 -6.92 -6.23 7.29
N ALA A 194 -6.05 -5.97 6.31
CA ALA A 194 -6.13 -6.63 5.01
C ALA A 194 -4.75 -7.13 4.54
N TYR A 195 -4.65 -8.41 4.16
CA TYR A 195 -3.51 -8.90 3.37
C TYR A 195 -3.69 -8.52 1.92
N LYS A 196 -2.59 -8.14 1.24
CA LYS A 196 -2.59 -7.75 -0.17
C LYS A 196 -1.26 -8.07 -0.85
N HIS A 197 -1.29 -8.40 -2.14
CA HIS A 197 -2.39 -8.39 -3.10
C HIS A 197 -2.58 -9.82 -3.62
N PHE A 198 -3.72 -10.46 -3.30
CA PHE A 198 -3.96 -11.88 -3.63
C PHE A 198 -4.18 -12.08 -5.14
N PRO A 199 -3.55 -13.09 -5.78
CA PRO A 199 -2.81 -14.23 -5.22
C PRO A 199 -1.31 -13.97 -4.99
N GLY A 200 -0.76 -12.80 -5.34
CA GLY A 200 0.62 -12.40 -5.13
C GLY A 200 1.19 -11.61 -6.31
N HIS A 201 1.72 -10.42 -6.02
CA HIS A 201 2.22 -9.43 -6.99
C HIS A 201 3.76 -9.32 -6.99
N GLY A 202 4.45 -10.10 -6.14
CA GLY A 202 5.87 -9.90 -5.83
C GLY A 202 6.86 -10.29 -6.95
N SER A 203 6.42 -11.04 -7.97
CA SER A 203 7.28 -11.45 -9.11
C SER A 203 7.04 -10.64 -10.39
N THR A 204 6.09 -9.71 -10.41
CA THR A 204 5.73 -8.95 -11.61
C THR A 204 6.80 -7.96 -12.03
N SER A 205 6.83 -7.62 -13.32
CA SER A 205 7.72 -6.63 -13.92
C SER A 205 6.98 -5.39 -14.44
N THR A 206 5.66 -5.33 -14.28
CA THR A 206 4.79 -4.23 -14.70
C THR A 206 4.02 -3.72 -13.48
N ASP A 207 3.79 -2.40 -13.41
CA ASP A 207 2.96 -1.77 -12.38
C ASP A 207 1.49 -1.81 -12.80
N SER A 208 0.62 -2.33 -11.93
CA SER A 208 -0.83 -2.42 -12.17
C SER A 208 -1.55 -1.07 -12.24
N HIS A 209 -0.91 0.03 -11.82
CA HIS A 209 -1.44 1.38 -12.03
C HIS A 209 -1.30 1.85 -13.48
N THR A 210 -0.34 1.29 -14.24
CA THR A 210 0.02 1.74 -15.58
C THR A 210 -0.14 0.67 -16.67
N GLY A 211 -0.53 -0.54 -16.31
CA GLY A 211 -0.75 -1.65 -17.24
C GLY A 211 -1.21 -2.90 -16.52
N LEU A 212 -1.47 -3.97 -17.25
CA LEU A 212 -1.93 -5.25 -16.69
C LEU A 212 -0.75 -6.22 -16.51
N PRO A 213 -0.23 -6.40 -15.28
CA PRO A 213 0.90 -7.28 -15.01
C PRO A 213 0.55 -8.75 -15.25
N ARG A 214 1.56 -9.54 -15.60
CA ARG A 214 1.45 -10.99 -15.77
C ARG A 214 2.46 -11.71 -14.88
N VAL A 215 2.03 -12.83 -14.31
CA VAL A 215 2.88 -13.76 -13.55
C VAL A 215 2.98 -15.08 -14.32
N ASP A 216 4.21 -15.45 -14.69
CA ASP A 216 4.51 -16.67 -15.45
C ASP A 216 5.17 -17.73 -14.54
N ARG A 217 4.42 -18.20 -13.52
CA ARG A 217 4.79 -19.31 -12.64
C ARG A 217 3.90 -20.51 -12.90
N THR A 218 4.35 -21.71 -12.53
CA THR A 218 3.48 -22.88 -12.44
C THR A 218 2.50 -22.76 -11.26
N ARG A 219 1.45 -23.59 -11.24
CA ARG A 219 0.51 -23.65 -10.10
C ARG A 219 1.23 -24.04 -8.80
N GLU A 220 2.16 -25.00 -8.88
CA GLU A 220 2.96 -25.48 -7.75
C GLU A 220 3.82 -24.36 -7.16
N GLU A 221 4.48 -23.59 -8.02
CA GLU A 221 5.27 -22.42 -7.60
C GLU A 221 4.39 -21.32 -6.99
N ALA A 222 3.21 -21.06 -7.56
CA ALA A 222 2.24 -20.10 -7.03
C ALA A 222 1.86 -20.45 -5.58
N PHE A 223 1.50 -21.71 -5.32
CA PHE A 223 1.15 -22.17 -3.98
C PHE A 223 2.35 -22.23 -3.04
N ALA A 224 3.52 -22.57 -3.57
CA ALA A 224 4.73 -22.67 -2.77
C ALA A 224 5.29 -21.30 -2.36
N ILE A 225 5.03 -20.23 -3.10
CA ILE A 225 5.65 -18.91 -2.91
C ILE A 225 4.57 -17.85 -2.67
N ASP A 226 3.78 -17.52 -3.70
CA ASP A 226 2.92 -16.33 -3.70
C ASP A 226 1.70 -16.48 -2.78
N ILE A 227 1.07 -17.66 -2.81
CA ILE A 227 -0.12 -18.00 -2.00
C ILE A 227 0.27 -18.47 -0.58
N ALA A 228 1.52 -18.87 -0.38
CA ALA A 228 1.99 -19.42 0.90
C ALA A 228 1.70 -18.52 2.12
N PRO A 229 1.88 -17.18 2.09
CA PRO A 229 1.57 -16.33 3.24
C PRO A 229 0.10 -16.36 3.63
N TYR A 230 -0.81 -16.42 2.66
CA TYR A 230 -2.25 -16.52 2.91
C TYR A 230 -2.62 -17.88 3.51
N LYS A 231 -2.12 -18.96 2.89
CA LYS A 231 -2.36 -20.33 3.37
C LYS A 231 -1.86 -20.52 4.80
N GLN A 232 -0.65 -20.10 5.09
CA GLN A 232 -0.06 -20.23 6.43
C GLN A 232 -0.87 -19.47 7.49
N ALA A 233 -1.33 -18.24 7.17
CA ALA A 233 -2.15 -17.45 8.10
C ALA A 233 -3.52 -18.10 8.33
N ILE A 234 -4.14 -18.68 7.30
CA ILE A 234 -5.43 -19.39 7.42
C ILE A 234 -5.26 -20.67 8.26
N ASP A 235 -4.27 -21.49 7.94
CA ASP A 235 -3.99 -22.76 8.63
C ASP A 235 -3.71 -22.56 10.14
N ARG A 236 -3.11 -21.40 10.51
CA ARG A 236 -2.81 -21.03 11.90
C ARG A 236 -3.92 -20.26 12.61
N CYS A 237 -5.08 -20.08 11.98
CA CYS A 237 -6.17 -19.21 12.48
C CYS A 237 -5.71 -17.77 12.78
N ALA A 238 -4.72 -17.27 12.06
CA ALA A 238 -4.15 -15.93 12.17
C ALA A 238 -4.49 -15.03 10.97
N ALA A 239 -5.43 -15.48 10.12
CA ALA A 239 -5.82 -14.75 8.91
C ALA A 239 -6.29 -13.31 9.22
N PRO A 240 -6.03 -12.36 8.29
CA PRO A 240 -6.54 -11.00 8.40
C PRO A 240 -8.08 -10.98 8.29
N ASP A 241 -8.67 -9.83 8.61
CA ASP A 241 -10.13 -9.66 8.47
C ASP A 241 -10.56 -9.55 7.01
N MET A 242 -9.69 -8.97 6.18
CA MET A 242 -9.89 -8.82 4.74
C MET A 242 -8.71 -9.38 3.94
N VAL A 243 -8.99 -9.78 2.70
CA VAL A 243 -7.98 -10.04 1.66
C VAL A 243 -8.29 -9.15 0.47
N MET A 244 -7.31 -8.33 0.07
CA MET A 244 -7.40 -7.50 -1.12
C MET A 244 -6.84 -8.25 -2.33
N THR A 245 -7.58 -8.22 -3.43
CA THR A 245 -7.22 -8.90 -4.68
C THR A 245 -6.22 -8.09 -5.50
N ALA A 246 -5.50 -8.75 -6.40
CA ALA A 246 -4.56 -8.11 -7.32
C ALA A 246 -5.12 -7.96 -8.74
N HIS A 247 -4.81 -6.85 -9.40
CA HIS A 247 -5.10 -6.65 -10.83
C HIS A 247 -3.96 -7.22 -11.68
N ILE A 248 -3.80 -8.54 -11.66
CA ILE A 248 -2.75 -9.27 -12.38
C ILE A 248 -3.34 -10.43 -13.17
N GLN A 249 -2.70 -10.79 -14.27
CA GLN A 249 -2.95 -12.04 -14.98
C GLN A 249 -2.09 -13.15 -14.37
N TYR A 250 -2.70 -14.28 -14.05
CA TYR A 250 -2.01 -15.45 -13.51
C TYR A 250 -2.45 -16.73 -14.26
N PRO A 251 -1.97 -16.96 -15.49
CA PRO A 251 -2.49 -18.00 -16.38
C PRO A 251 -2.43 -19.43 -15.82
N ALA A 252 -1.44 -19.73 -14.98
CA ALA A 252 -1.34 -21.05 -14.34
C ALA A 252 -2.44 -21.29 -13.30
N LEU A 253 -3.11 -20.25 -12.80
CA LEU A 253 -4.25 -20.36 -11.89
C LEU A 253 -5.58 -20.24 -12.64
N ASP A 254 -5.68 -19.31 -13.62
CA ASP A 254 -6.85 -19.18 -14.49
C ASP A 254 -6.43 -18.61 -15.85
N ASN A 255 -6.51 -19.44 -16.90
CA ASN A 255 -6.15 -19.04 -18.26
C ASN A 255 -7.36 -18.68 -19.14
N ARG A 256 -8.54 -18.49 -18.54
CA ARG A 256 -9.74 -18.08 -19.30
C ARG A 256 -9.52 -16.71 -19.92
N GLN A 257 -10.11 -16.53 -21.11
CA GLN A 257 -10.07 -15.25 -21.80
C GLN A 257 -11.35 -14.46 -21.52
N ILE A 258 -11.22 -13.15 -21.35
CA ILE A 258 -12.31 -12.21 -21.16
C ILE A 258 -12.22 -11.10 -22.22
N ASP A 259 -13.37 -10.68 -22.74
CA ASP A 259 -13.44 -9.60 -23.71
C ASP A 259 -13.27 -8.23 -23.02
N THR A 260 -12.40 -7.39 -23.58
CA THR A 260 -12.24 -6.00 -23.15
C THR A 260 -13.24 -5.10 -23.88
N ARG A 261 -13.36 -3.85 -23.44
CA ARG A 261 -14.20 -2.83 -24.10
C ARG A 261 -13.76 -2.50 -25.53
N SER A 262 -12.50 -2.80 -25.90
CA SER A 262 -12.00 -2.66 -27.27
C SER A 262 -12.31 -3.88 -28.16
N GLY A 263 -12.84 -4.96 -27.60
CA GLY A 263 -13.06 -6.23 -28.30
C GLY A 263 -11.81 -7.13 -28.32
N GLU A 264 -10.71 -6.72 -27.72
CA GLU A 264 -9.54 -7.57 -27.51
C GLU A 264 -9.84 -8.60 -26.42
N LYS A 265 -9.27 -9.80 -26.57
CA LYS A 265 -9.31 -10.85 -25.54
C LYS A 265 -8.04 -10.85 -24.72
N ILE A 266 -8.19 -10.79 -23.42
CA ILE A 266 -7.07 -10.89 -22.46
C ILE A 266 -7.30 -12.04 -21.49
N THR A 267 -6.22 -12.57 -20.90
CA THR A 267 -6.36 -13.50 -19.78
C THR A 267 -7.06 -12.78 -18.62
N VAL A 268 -8.05 -13.43 -18.02
CA VAL A 268 -8.85 -12.82 -16.95
C VAL A 268 -7.96 -12.33 -15.80
N PRO A 269 -8.10 -11.08 -15.36
CA PRO A 269 -7.39 -10.58 -14.19
C PRO A 269 -7.82 -11.33 -12.91
N ALA A 270 -6.88 -11.58 -12.00
CA ALA A 270 -7.16 -12.33 -10.76
C ALA A 270 -8.35 -11.76 -9.97
N THR A 271 -8.50 -10.44 -9.93
CA THR A 271 -9.66 -9.75 -9.30
C THR A 271 -11.01 -10.17 -9.92
N MET A 272 -11.04 -10.58 -11.19
CA MET A 272 -12.25 -10.97 -11.94
C MET A 272 -12.34 -12.49 -12.16
N SER A 273 -11.44 -13.26 -11.56
CA SER A 273 -11.37 -14.71 -11.70
C SER A 273 -12.14 -15.43 -10.60
N HIS A 274 -13.26 -16.06 -10.94
CA HIS A 274 -13.99 -16.94 -10.02
C HIS A 274 -13.12 -18.13 -9.56
N GLU A 275 -12.26 -18.67 -10.44
CA GLU A 275 -11.32 -19.73 -10.08
C GLU A 275 -10.38 -19.28 -8.95
N ILE A 276 -9.78 -18.09 -9.10
CA ILE A 276 -8.84 -17.57 -8.10
C ILE A 276 -9.55 -17.13 -6.82
N GLN A 277 -10.64 -16.33 -6.93
CA GLN A 277 -11.28 -15.73 -5.76
C GLN A 277 -12.20 -16.69 -5.00
N THR A 278 -12.87 -17.58 -5.72
CA THR A 278 -13.82 -18.51 -5.08
C THR A 278 -13.23 -19.90 -4.94
N GLN A 279 -12.74 -20.53 -6.03
CA GLN A 279 -12.28 -21.92 -5.91
C GLN A 279 -10.99 -22.01 -5.11
N ILE A 280 -9.97 -21.18 -5.40
CA ILE A 280 -8.70 -21.23 -4.65
C ILE A 280 -8.86 -20.61 -3.26
N LEU A 281 -9.17 -19.29 -3.18
CA LEU A 281 -9.11 -18.59 -1.89
C LEU A 281 -10.16 -19.10 -0.87
N ARG A 282 -11.41 -19.27 -1.30
CA ARG A 282 -12.47 -19.69 -0.38
C ARG A 282 -12.56 -21.18 -0.18
N ASN A 283 -12.58 -21.97 -1.28
CA ASN A 283 -12.86 -23.39 -1.18
C ASN A 283 -11.59 -24.20 -0.86
N GLU A 284 -10.47 -23.98 -1.57
CA GLU A 284 -9.23 -24.73 -1.39
C GLU A 284 -8.46 -24.28 -0.14
N LEU A 285 -8.31 -22.95 0.07
CA LEU A 285 -7.61 -22.41 1.24
C LEU A 285 -8.51 -22.23 2.46
N GLY A 286 -9.84 -22.23 2.31
CA GLY A 286 -10.78 -22.11 3.41
C GLY A 286 -10.91 -20.70 3.99
N TYR A 287 -10.60 -19.64 3.25
CA TYR A 287 -10.71 -18.28 3.76
C TYR A 287 -12.17 -17.84 3.97
N ALA A 288 -12.55 -17.60 5.22
CA ALA A 288 -13.91 -17.21 5.61
C ALA A 288 -14.11 -15.71 5.83
N GLY A 289 -13.06 -14.89 5.70
CA GLY A 289 -13.12 -13.44 5.88
C GLY A 289 -13.69 -12.69 4.67
N VAL A 290 -13.64 -11.37 4.71
CA VAL A 290 -14.12 -10.49 3.63
C VAL A 290 -13.06 -10.35 2.55
N THR A 291 -13.45 -10.39 1.28
CA THR A 291 -12.57 -10.03 0.16
C THR A 291 -12.93 -8.65 -0.38
N ILE A 292 -11.91 -7.88 -0.77
CA ILE A 292 -12.07 -6.55 -1.37
C ILE A 292 -11.20 -6.47 -2.63
N SER A 293 -11.71 -5.88 -3.69
CA SER A 293 -10.87 -5.64 -4.87
C SER A 293 -9.76 -4.62 -4.56
N ASP A 294 -8.66 -4.62 -5.29
CA ASP A 294 -7.86 -3.40 -5.44
C ASP A 294 -8.68 -2.34 -6.17
N ALA A 295 -8.21 -1.10 -6.19
CA ALA A 295 -8.95 0.04 -6.74
C ALA A 295 -9.30 -0.15 -8.21
N LEU A 296 -10.59 -0.13 -8.54
CA LEU A 296 -11.07 -0.44 -9.91
C LEU A 296 -10.84 0.71 -10.91
N ASP A 297 -10.40 1.87 -10.44
CA ASP A 297 -9.97 2.99 -11.28
C ASP A 297 -8.51 2.89 -11.76
N MET A 298 -7.75 1.89 -11.28
CA MET A 298 -6.37 1.64 -11.72
C MET A 298 -6.31 1.22 -13.21
N GLY A 299 -5.25 1.65 -13.91
CA GLY A 299 -5.05 1.44 -15.34
C GLY A 299 -5.23 0.00 -15.80
N ALA A 300 -4.74 -0.98 -15.05
CA ALA A 300 -4.92 -2.40 -15.33
C ALA A 300 -6.39 -2.84 -15.55
N ILE A 301 -7.34 -2.12 -14.97
CA ILE A 301 -8.79 -2.38 -15.11
C ILE A 301 -9.46 -1.30 -15.94
N ALA A 302 -9.26 -0.02 -15.60
CA ALA A 302 -9.97 1.10 -16.20
C ALA A 302 -9.70 1.26 -17.71
N GLU A 303 -8.54 0.82 -18.20
CA GLU A 303 -8.23 0.85 -19.63
C GLU A 303 -8.96 -0.25 -20.41
N HIS A 304 -9.28 -1.36 -19.77
CA HIS A 304 -9.85 -2.56 -20.42
C HIS A 304 -11.36 -2.70 -20.22
N PHE A 305 -11.92 -2.18 -19.15
CA PHE A 305 -13.34 -2.38 -18.79
C PHE A 305 -14.06 -1.06 -18.50
N SER A 306 -15.36 -1.03 -18.75
CA SER A 306 -16.22 0.04 -18.21
C SER A 306 -16.39 -0.16 -16.69
N GLN A 307 -16.75 0.90 -15.99
CA GLN A 307 -16.99 0.85 -14.53
C GLN A 307 -18.07 -0.20 -14.16
N GLN A 308 -19.13 -0.30 -14.97
CA GLN A 308 -20.20 -1.27 -14.79
C GLN A 308 -19.70 -2.71 -14.99
N ALA A 309 -18.99 -2.96 -16.10
CA ALA A 309 -18.44 -4.29 -16.40
C ALA A 309 -17.38 -4.71 -15.36
N ALA A 310 -16.54 -3.79 -14.90
CA ALA A 310 -15.56 -4.07 -13.86
C ALA A 310 -16.23 -4.51 -12.56
N ALA A 311 -17.22 -3.77 -12.07
CA ALA A 311 -17.95 -4.11 -10.85
C ALA A 311 -18.73 -5.43 -10.98
N GLU A 312 -19.39 -5.67 -12.13
CA GLU A 312 -20.10 -6.92 -12.40
C GLU A 312 -19.15 -8.12 -12.37
N ASN A 313 -18.02 -8.06 -13.09
CA ASN A 313 -17.04 -9.16 -13.14
C ASN A 313 -16.40 -9.44 -11.77
N VAL A 314 -16.14 -8.39 -10.97
CA VAL A 314 -15.63 -8.53 -9.60
C VAL A 314 -16.64 -9.27 -8.71
N PHE A 315 -17.93 -8.94 -8.81
CA PHE A 315 -18.97 -9.63 -8.04
C PHE A 315 -19.20 -11.06 -8.55
N ALA A 316 -19.16 -11.29 -9.86
CA ALA A 316 -19.24 -12.62 -10.46
C ALA A 316 -18.06 -13.51 -10.05
N ALA A 317 -16.89 -12.94 -9.79
CA ALA A 317 -15.73 -13.66 -9.26
C ALA A 317 -15.90 -14.09 -7.79
N GLY A 318 -16.88 -13.56 -7.05
CA GLY A 318 -17.14 -13.84 -5.63
C GLY A 318 -16.42 -12.88 -4.68
N VAL A 319 -15.91 -11.76 -5.16
CA VAL A 319 -15.33 -10.71 -4.32
C VAL A 319 -16.45 -9.97 -3.57
N ASP A 320 -16.23 -9.70 -2.28
CA ASP A 320 -17.26 -9.14 -1.42
C ASP A 320 -17.44 -7.63 -1.62
N ILE A 321 -16.36 -6.88 -1.74
CA ILE A 321 -16.39 -5.42 -1.83
C ILE A 321 -15.66 -4.96 -3.09
N ALA A 322 -16.33 -4.16 -3.91
CA ALA A 322 -15.72 -3.41 -5.01
C ALA A 322 -15.18 -2.08 -4.46
N LEU A 323 -13.86 -1.89 -4.53
CA LEU A 323 -13.20 -0.66 -4.13
C LEU A 323 -13.16 0.31 -5.32
N MET A 324 -13.69 1.51 -5.13
CA MET A 324 -13.69 2.60 -6.11
C MET A 324 -14.26 2.20 -7.49
N PRO A 325 -15.46 1.57 -7.53
CA PRO A 325 -16.05 1.11 -8.79
C PRO A 325 -16.54 2.25 -9.67
N VAL A 326 -16.73 3.45 -9.12
CA VAL A 326 -17.10 4.69 -9.83
C VAL A 326 -16.31 5.86 -9.27
N SER A 327 -15.87 6.76 -10.15
CA SER A 327 -15.16 7.99 -9.76
C SER A 327 -16.15 9.14 -9.64
N ILE A 328 -16.27 9.71 -8.43
CA ILE A 328 -17.20 10.79 -8.11
C ILE A 328 -16.43 11.94 -7.47
N ALA A 329 -16.19 13.01 -8.22
CA ALA A 329 -15.47 14.20 -7.78
C ALA A 329 -16.32 15.48 -7.79
N SER A 330 -17.62 15.39 -8.16
CA SER A 330 -18.52 16.53 -8.22
C SER A 330 -19.98 16.10 -8.08
N PRO A 331 -20.90 17.02 -7.74
CA PRO A 331 -22.35 16.74 -7.70
C PRO A 331 -22.91 16.22 -9.03
N ALA A 332 -22.37 16.65 -10.17
CA ALA A 332 -22.81 16.18 -11.49
C ALA A 332 -22.53 14.68 -11.70
N GLN A 333 -21.47 14.16 -11.08
CA GLN A 333 -21.10 12.74 -11.15
C GLN A 333 -21.82 11.88 -10.10
N ALA A 334 -22.47 12.47 -9.11
CA ALA A 334 -23.16 11.75 -8.04
C ALA A 334 -24.18 10.71 -8.57
N ARG A 335 -24.79 10.96 -9.76
CA ARG A 335 -25.71 10.02 -10.41
C ARG A 335 -25.08 8.68 -10.80
N LEU A 336 -23.75 8.61 -10.96
CA LEU A 336 -23.05 7.38 -11.37
C LEU A 336 -23.24 6.25 -10.36
N LEU A 337 -23.32 6.56 -9.07
CA LEU A 337 -23.50 5.56 -8.03
C LEU A 337 -24.88 4.88 -8.08
N PRO A 338 -26.02 5.58 -8.01
CA PRO A 338 -27.32 4.92 -8.15
C PRO A 338 -27.53 4.29 -9.54
N GLU A 339 -26.89 4.79 -10.59
CA GLU A 339 -26.89 4.13 -11.91
C GLU A 339 -26.17 2.78 -11.87
N LEU A 340 -24.98 2.70 -11.21
CA LEU A 340 -24.26 1.45 -11.02
C LEU A 340 -25.06 0.46 -10.18
N ILE A 341 -25.64 0.90 -9.05
CA ILE A 341 -26.43 0.04 -8.16
C ILE A 341 -27.63 -0.57 -8.91
N ARG A 342 -28.36 0.25 -9.67
CA ARG A 342 -29.48 -0.23 -10.51
C ARG A 342 -29.01 -1.23 -11.57
N TYR A 343 -27.91 -0.92 -12.26
CA TYR A 343 -27.33 -1.85 -13.23
C TYR A 343 -27.04 -3.20 -12.60
N LEU A 344 -26.33 -3.23 -11.47
CA LEU A 344 -25.98 -4.48 -10.76
C LEU A 344 -27.23 -5.22 -10.25
N ALA A 345 -28.24 -4.49 -9.75
CA ALA A 345 -29.51 -5.09 -9.33
C ALA A 345 -30.24 -5.74 -10.52
N ASP A 346 -30.22 -5.11 -11.69
CA ASP A 346 -30.80 -5.68 -12.90
C ASP A 346 -30.02 -6.93 -13.37
N ARG A 347 -28.68 -6.95 -13.20
CA ARG A 347 -27.86 -8.14 -13.49
C ARG A 347 -28.21 -9.31 -12.58
N VAL A 348 -28.57 -9.05 -11.32
CA VAL A 348 -29.09 -10.10 -10.40
C VAL A 348 -30.46 -10.57 -10.86
N LYS A 349 -31.41 -9.65 -11.13
CA LYS A 349 -32.78 -10.00 -11.57
C LYS A 349 -32.80 -10.78 -12.89
N THR A 350 -31.83 -10.56 -13.77
CA THR A 350 -31.69 -11.27 -15.04
C THR A 350 -30.84 -12.54 -14.97
N GLY A 351 -30.36 -12.91 -13.79
CA GLY A 351 -29.61 -14.15 -13.54
C GLY A 351 -28.14 -14.14 -13.99
N HIS A 352 -27.58 -12.98 -14.31
CA HIS A 352 -26.14 -12.85 -14.61
C HIS A 352 -25.29 -12.83 -13.34
N LEU A 353 -25.84 -12.29 -12.24
CA LEU A 353 -25.25 -12.39 -10.90
C LEU A 353 -26.18 -13.23 -10.03
N SER A 354 -25.60 -14.08 -9.17
CA SER A 354 -26.33 -14.93 -8.23
C SER A 354 -26.76 -14.11 -7.01
N GLU A 355 -28.07 -14.04 -6.71
CA GLU A 355 -28.55 -13.40 -5.49
C GLU A 355 -28.03 -14.12 -4.23
N ALA A 356 -27.92 -15.45 -4.27
CA ALA A 356 -27.38 -16.23 -3.16
C ALA A 356 -25.92 -15.86 -2.85
N ASP A 357 -25.10 -15.56 -3.88
CA ASP A 357 -23.72 -15.14 -3.71
C ASP A 357 -23.63 -13.69 -3.17
N ILE A 358 -24.55 -12.81 -3.61
CA ILE A 358 -24.69 -11.47 -3.03
C ILE A 358 -25.04 -11.58 -1.54
N ASP A 359 -26.02 -12.43 -1.17
CA ASP A 359 -26.43 -12.65 0.22
C ASP A 359 -25.28 -13.17 1.08
N ALA A 360 -24.57 -14.19 0.61
CA ALA A 360 -23.43 -14.76 1.31
C ALA A 360 -22.30 -13.71 1.49
N SER A 361 -22.08 -12.87 0.50
CA SER A 361 -21.12 -11.77 0.54
C SER A 361 -21.51 -10.72 1.58
N VAL A 362 -22.75 -10.26 1.56
CA VAL A 362 -23.27 -9.29 2.55
C VAL A 362 -23.27 -9.88 3.96
N GLU A 363 -23.56 -11.18 4.11
CA GLU A 363 -23.45 -11.85 5.41
C GLU A 363 -22.02 -11.74 5.98
N ARG A 364 -20.97 -11.97 5.17
CA ARG A 364 -19.56 -11.81 5.59
C ARG A 364 -19.24 -10.36 5.98
N ILE A 365 -19.67 -9.41 5.18
CA ILE A 365 -19.49 -7.96 5.44
C ILE A 365 -20.15 -7.57 6.77
N LEU A 366 -21.42 -7.95 6.98
CA LEU A 366 -22.15 -7.59 8.19
C LEU A 366 -21.62 -8.30 9.44
N ARG A 367 -21.14 -9.54 9.33
CA ARG A 367 -20.46 -10.22 10.42
C ARG A 367 -19.17 -9.51 10.83
N LEU A 368 -18.38 -9.05 9.86
CA LEU A 368 -17.18 -8.25 10.12
C LEU A 368 -17.55 -6.93 10.79
N LYS A 369 -18.55 -6.21 10.27
CA LYS A 369 -19.04 -4.96 10.86
C LYS A 369 -19.55 -5.16 12.29
N LEU A 370 -20.25 -6.26 12.56
CA LEU A 370 -20.75 -6.58 13.91
C LEU A 370 -19.58 -6.78 14.89
N ARG A 371 -18.56 -7.56 14.51
CA ARG A 371 -17.36 -7.79 15.34
C ARG A 371 -16.62 -6.50 15.70
N HIS A 372 -16.67 -5.49 14.84
CA HIS A 372 -15.98 -4.21 15.03
C HIS A 372 -16.92 -3.07 15.49
N ASN A 373 -18.10 -3.42 16.05
CA ASN A 373 -19.07 -2.45 16.57
C ASN A 373 -19.52 -1.39 15.55
N LEU A 374 -19.59 -1.76 14.27
CA LEU A 374 -20.10 -0.91 13.18
C LEU A 374 -21.59 -1.11 12.92
N MET A 375 -22.30 -1.78 13.84
CA MET A 375 -23.75 -2.03 13.77
C MET A 375 -24.41 -1.68 15.11
N GLY A 376 -25.52 -0.96 15.05
CA GLY A 376 -26.31 -0.60 16.24
C GLY A 376 -25.80 0.65 16.99
N HIS A 377 -26.20 0.77 18.26
CA HIS A 377 -25.91 1.90 19.14
C HIS A 377 -24.82 1.50 20.16
N SER A 378 -23.61 1.25 19.72
CA SER A 378 -22.51 1.06 20.66
C SER A 378 -21.77 2.37 20.90
N ASP A 379 -21.39 2.62 22.15
CA ASP A 379 -20.43 3.69 22.47
C ASP A 379 -19.13 3.46 21.71
N ARG A 380 -18.57 4.52 21.17
CA ARG A 380 -17.30 4.42 20.48
C ARG A 380 -16.19 4.37 21.52
N PRO A 381 -15.30 3.37 21.47
CA PRO A 381 -14.13 3.42 22.33
C PRO A 381 -13.34 4.70 22.00
N CYS A 382 -12.93 5.41 23.05
CA CYS A 382 -12.00 6.51 22.92
C CYS A 382 -10.59 5.93 22.89
N PHE A 383 -9.83 6.25 21.84
CA PHE A 383 -8.44 5.86 21.70
C PHE A 383 -7.56 7.10 21.90
N ASN A 384 -6.49 6.95 22.69
CA ASN A 384 -5.42 7.96 22.76
C ASN A 384 -4.45 7.73 21.61
N ASP A 385 -3.94 8.80 21.01
CA ASP A 385 -2.88 8.66 20.02
C ASP A 385 -1.58 8.15 20.66
N ALA A 386 -0.75 7.50 19.84
CA ALA A 386 0.50 6.91 20.25
C ALA A 386 1.71 7.63 19.64
N SER A 387 1.52 8.78 18.97
CA SER A 387 2.51 9.43 18.11
C SER A 387 3.91 9.51 18.73
N SER A 388 4.05 9.92 20.00
CA SER A 388 5.34 10.01 20.67
C SER A 388 6.04 8.65 20.83
N SER A 389 5.30 7.60 21.18
CA SER A 389 5.84 6.23 21.30
C SER A 389 6.14 5.65 19.92
N ALA A 390 5.30 5.95 18.94
CA ALA A 390 5.45 5.52 17.56
C ALA A 390 6.73 6.09 16.92
N HIS A 391 7.02 7.38 17.09
CA HIS A 391 8.27 7.99 16.61
C HIS A 391 9.53 7.41 17.28
N LYS A 392 9.46 7.06 18.58
CA LYS A 392 10.58 6.37 19.24
C LYS A 392 10.81 4.97 18.65
N LEU A 393 9.74 4.26 18.37
CA LEU A 393 9.82 2.94 17.74
C LEU A 393 10.32 3.05 16.29
N GLU A 394 9.81 4.01 15.52
CA GLU A 394 10.25 4.32 14.16
C GLU A 394 11.77 4.51 14.11
N LYS A 395 12.31 5.38 14.99
CA LYS A 395 13.75 5.60 15.09
C LYS A 395 14.49 4.31 15.44
N ARG A 396 14.01 3.52 16.42
CA ARG A 396 14.63 2.25 16.81
C ARG A 396 14.69 1.25 15.66
N ILE A 397 13.62 1.14 14.86
CA ILE A 397 13.59 0.26 13.69
C ILE A 397 14.54 0.80 12.62
N ALA A 398 14.52 2.09 12.32
CA ALA A 398 15.42 2.71 11.35
C ALA A 398 16.90 2.47 11.70
N ASP A 399 17.30 2.75 12.95
CA ASP A 399 18.67 2.54 13.41
C ASP A 399 19.10 1.06 13.28
N ARG A 400 18.18 0.11 13.48
CA ARG A 400 18.47 -1.34 13.43
C ARG A 400 18.35 -1.95 12.03
N SER A 401 17.73 -1.25 11.09
CA SER A 401 17.56 -1.73 9.72
C SER A 401 18.76 -1.45 8.82
N ILE A 402 19.68 -0.59 9.26
CA ILE A 402 20.88 -0.27 8.46
C ILE A 402 21.69 -1.53 8.25
N THR A 403 21.88 -1.89 6.97
CA THR A 403 22.56 -3.11 6.56
C THR A 403 23.86 -2.78 5.83
N VAL A 404 24.97 -3.25 6.34
CA VAL A 404 26.28 -3.13 5.69
C VAL A 404 26.48 -4.34 4.79
N VAL A 405 26.37 -4.13 3.47
CA VAL A 405 26.53 -5.21 2.47
C VAL A 405 28.01 -5.41 2.11
N ILE A 406 28.76 -4.34 2.00
CA ILE A 406 30.18 -4.32 1.67
C ILE A 406 30.93 -3.47 2.71
N ASN A 407 32.08 -3.94 3.16
CA ASN A 407 32.99 -3.17 4.03
C ASN A 407 34.42 -3.63 3.81
N ARG A 408 34.98 -3.28 2.65
CA ARG A 408 36.36 -3.62 2.28
C ARG A 408 37.33 -2.78 3.12
N HIS A 409 38.43 -3.40 3.50
CA HIS A 409 39.48 -2.74 4.29
C HIS A 409 39.00 -2.16 5.63
N SER A 410 37.85 -2.63 6.16
CA SER A 410 37.25 -2.12 7.39
C SER A 410 37.05 -0.60 7.37
N LEU A 411 36.58 -0.06 6.23
CA LEU A 411 36.33 1.37 6.05
C LEU A 411 35.30 1.90 7.06
N LEU A 412 34.25 1.14 7.28
CA LEU A 412 33.23 1.46 8.28
C LEU A 412 33.57 0.84 9.65
N PRO A 413 33.30 1.56 10.75
CA PRO A 413 32.77 2.93 10.82
C PRO A 413 33.82 3.97 10.39
N LEU A 414 33.38 5.05 9.75
CA LEU A 414 34.24 6.16 9.36
C LEU A 414 34.86 6.83 10.60
N LYS A 415 36.20 6.78 10.74
CA LYS A 415 36.88 7.23 11.98
C LYS A 415 37.50 8.64 11.87
N GLY A 416 37.70 9.15 10.67
CA GLY A 416 38.42 10.40 10.43
C GLY A 416 37.52 11.63 10.49
N LYS A 417 37.13 12.09 11.68
CA LYS A 417 36.20 13.25 11.85
C LYS A 417 36.71 14.58 11.27
N THR A 418 38.01 14.69 11.00
CA THR A 418 38.66 15.87 10.38
C THR A 418 38.88 15.72 8.87
N LEU A 419 38.63 14.54 8.31
CA LEU A 419 38.68 14.33 6.86
C LEU A 419 37.61 15.16 6.14
N ARG A 420 37.85 15.43 4.86
CA ARG A 420 36.90 16.13 3.99
C ARG A 420 35.95 15.11 3.37
N TYR A 421 34.67 15.32 3.60
CA TYR A 421 33.58 14.46 3.10
C TYR A 421 32.81 15.20 2.02
N PHE A 422 32.53 14.52 0.93
CA PHE A 422 31.60 14.99 -0.09
C PHE A 422 30.43 14.02 -0.20
N ILE A 423 29.22 14.51 0.06
CA ILE A 423 27.98 13.74 0.01
C ILE A 423 27.19 14.20 -1.20
N LEU A 424 26.87 13.30 -2.10
CA LEU A 424 26.10 13.56 -3.30
C LEU A 424 24.89 12.63 -3.33
N THR A 425 23.67 13.19 -3.42
CA THR A 425 22.42 12.41 -3.47
C THR A 425 21.48 12.96 -4.54
N PRO A 426 20.48 12.19 -5.01
CA PRO A 426 19.48 12.65 -5.97
C PRO A 426 18.68 13.87 -5.49
N TRP A 427 18.38 13.98 -4.19
CA TRP A 427 17.68 15.11 -3.59
C TRP A 427 18.49 15.76 -2.47
N GLY A 428 18.47 17.09 -2.45
CA GLY A 428 19.21 17.88 -1.47
C GLY A 428 18.84 17.60 -0.01
N GLU A 429 17.59 17.26 0.27
CA GLU A 429 17.13 16.93 1.62
C GLU A 429 17.86 15.71 2.21
N GLN A 430 18.14 14.69 1.39
CA GLN A 430 18.89 13.51 1.81
C GLN A 430 20.34 13.87 2.13
N ALA A 431 21.03 14.58 1.22
CA ALA A 431 22.40 15.03 1.42
C ALA A 431 22.54 15.89 2.68
N ASN A 432 21.66 16.87 2.83
CA ASN A 432 21.64 17.78 3.97
C ASN A 432 21.29 17.05 5.28
N GLY A 433 20.38 16.07 5.22
CA GLY A 433 20.03 15.21 6.37
C GLY A 433 21.23 14.43 6.88
N ILE A 434 21.97 13.78 5.98
CA ILE A 434 23.18 13.01 6.31
C ILE A 434 24.24 13.96 6.87
N ALA A 435 24.50 15.08 6.20
CA ALA A 435 25.50 16.08 6.63
C ALA A 435 25.19 16.62 8.04
N ARG A 436 23.91 16.90 8.34
CA ARG A 436 23.49 17.36 9.67
C ARG A 436 23.78 16.31 10.74
N VAL A 437 23.48 15.04 10.49
CA VAL A 437 23.77 13.95 11.44
C VAL A 437 25.30 13.81 11.61
N MET A 438 26.05 13.84 10.52
CA MET A 438 27.52 13.79 10.61
C MET A 438 28.08 14.94 11.44
N ALA A 439 27.57 16.17 11.27
CA ALA A 439 27.97 17.33 12.07
C ALA A 439 27.65 17.13 13.56
N GLN A 440 26.48 16.59 13.90
CA GLN A 440 26.11 16.24 15.28
C GLN A 440 27.05 15.20 15.90
N GLU A 441 27.54 14.27 15.08
CA GLU A 441 28.55 13.26 15.48
C GLU A 441 29.97 13.80 15.49
N GLY A 442 30.18 15.10 15.19
CA GLY A 442 31.47 15.80 15.29
C GLY A 442 32.35 15.73 14.02
N TYR A 443 31.80 15.40 12.88
CA TYR A 443 32.50 15.52 11.59
C TYR A 443 32.55 16.99 11.17
N GLN A 444 33.75 17.51 10.85
CA GLN A 444 33.98 18.95 10.72
C GLN A 444 33.88 19.48 9.28
N ASN A 445 34.32 18.67 8.29
CA ASN A 445 34.46 19.10 6.92
C ASN A 445 33.53 18.29 6.00
N VAL A 446 32.24 18.61 6.04
CA VAL A 446 31.24 17.90 5.26
C VAL A 446 30.61 18.85 4.24
N VAL A 447 30.72 18.52 2.96
CA VAL A 447 30.03 19.19 1.85
C VAL A 447 28.93 18.28 1.37
N ALA A 448 27.71 18.80 1.25
CA ALA A 448 26.54 18.07 0.78
C ALA A 448 25.95 18.76 -0.45
N ALA A 449 25.56 17.99 -1.46
CA ALA A 449 25.00 18.52 -2.68
C ALA A 449 23.93 17.61 -3.29
N LYS A 450 23.04 18.20 -4.06
CA LYS A 450 22.08 17.51 -4.91
C LYS A 450 22.69 17.27 -6.29
N ALA A 451 22.61 16.03 -6.77
CA ALA A 451 23.25 15.62 -8.03
C ALA A 451 22.79 16.44 -9.24
N THR A 452 21.50 16.83 -9.29
CA THR A 452 20.93 17.58 -10.41
C THR A 452 21.26 19.09 -10.41
N GLU A 453 21.89 19.59 -9.35
CA GLU A 453 22.26 21.02 -9.22
C GLU A 453 23.71 21.27 -9.60
N LEU A 454 24.49 20.22 -9.82
CA LEU A 454 25.92 20.33 -10.20
C LEU A 454 26.16 19.80 -11.62
N SER A 455 27.04 20.46 -12.35
CA SER A 455 27.61 19.96 -13.60
C SER A 455 28.61 18.82 -13.33
N ASP A 456 28.88 17.96 -14.31
CA ASP A 456 29.89 16.90 -14.19
C ASP A 456 31.27 17.45 -13.74
N ALA A 457 31.68 18.60 -14.27
CA ALA A 457 32.92 19.25 -13.88
C ALA A 457 32.93 19.65 -12.40
N GLN A 458 31.85 20.22 -11.88
CA GLN A 458 31.75 20.60 -10.47
C GLN A 458 31.73 19.37 -9.55
N VAL A 459 31.05 18.29 -9.95
CA VAL A 459 31.06 17.02 -9.17
C VAL A 459 32.51 16.49 -9.12
N ARG A 460 33.22 16.45 -10.24
CA ARG A 460 34.62 15.99 -10.28
C ARG A 460 35.54 16.88 -9.45
N GLU A 461 35.34 18.19 -9.44
CA GLU A 461 36.08 19.12 -8.58
C GLU A 461 35.86 18.80 -7.09
N HIS A 462 34.63 18.62 -6.66
CA HIS A 462 34.33 18.23 -5.30
C HIS A 462 34.94 16.85 -4.93
N ILE A 463 34.86 15.86 -5.83
CA ILE A 463 35.50 14.56 -5.64
C ILE A 463 37.01 14.71 -5.49
N ALA A 464 37.66 15.48 -6.35
CA ALA A 464 39.11 15.73 -6.24
C ALA A 464 39.49 16.40 -4.90
N GLY A 465 38.61 17.30 -4.41
CA GLY A 465 38.82 18.03 -3.17
C GLY A 465 38.51 17.27 -1.88
N CYS A 466 37.83 16.15 -1.93
CA CYS A 466 37.47 15.37 -0.73
C CYS A 466 38.45 14.23 -0.41
N ASP A 467 38.34 13.62 0.75
CA ASP A 467 39.07 12.42 1.16
C ASP A 467 38.14 11.19 1.12
N VAL A 468 36.84 11.41 1.35
CA VAL A 468 35.80 10.39 1.34
C VAL A 468 34.62 10.91 0.49
N PHE A 469 34.24 10.15 -0.53
CA PHE A 469 33.08 10.39 -1.36
C PHE A 469 31.94 9.46 -0.95
N LEU A 470 30.80 10.03 -0.54
CA LEU A 470 29.56 9.34 -0.24
C LEU A 470 28.57 9.59 -1.36
N LEU A 471 28.23 8.54 -2.09
CA LEU A 471 27.23 8.60 -3.16
C LEU A 471 25.95 7.91 -2.70
N GLY A 472 24.88 8.68 -2.55
CA GLY A 472 23.55 8.13 -2.38
C GLY A 472 22.89 7.93 -3.74
N THR A 473 22.23 6.77 -3.92
CA THR A 473 21.49 6.46 -5.14
C THR A 473 20.05 6.05 -4.88
N LEU A 474 19.26 6.13 -5.92
CA LEU A 474 17.87 5.76 -5.91
C LEU A 474 17.52 5.17 -7.28
N SER A 475 17.78 3.86 -7.45
CA SER A 475 17.60 3.17 -8.74
C SER A 475 16.17 2.76 -9.00
N THR A 476 15.34 2.63 -7.96
CA THR A 476 13.94 2.27 -8.12
C THR A 476 13.08 3.50 -8.36
N ARG A 477 12.15 3.39 -9.30
CA ARG A 477 11.19 4.45 -9.63
C ARG A 477 10.22 4.68 -8.48
N PHE A 478 9.71 5.89 -8.34
CA PHE A 478 8.51 6.13 -7.55
C PHE A 478 7.32 5.47 -8.24
N THR A 479 6.55 4.69 -7.48
CA THR A 479 5.35 4.05 -8.00
C THR A 479 4.13 4.94 -7.79
N PRO A 480 3.09 4.85 -8.62
CA PRO A 480 1.83 5.53 -8.36
C PRO A 480 1.25 5.21 -6.97
N ALA A 481 1.43 4.00 -6.45
CA ALA A 481 1.00 3.62 -5.10
C ALA A 481 1.62 4.51 -4.00
N GLU A 482 2.85 4.98 -4.19
CA GLU A 482 3.54 5.88 -3.26
C GLU A 482 3.08 7.34 -3.41
N GLN A 483 2.45 7.67 -4.52
CA GLN A 483 1.96 9.00 -4.90
C GLN A 483 0.42 9.06 -4.95
N ASP A 484 -0.26 8.32 -4.09
CA ASP A 484 -1.72 8.29 -3.99
C ASP A 484 -2.44 7.85 -5.29
N GLY A 485 -1.78 7.01 -6.10
CA GLY A 485 -2.31 6.54 -7.38
C GLY A 485 -2.14 7.53 -8.53
N VAL A 486 -1.46 8.66 -8.33
CA VAL A 486 -1.23 9.65 -9.38
C VAL A 486 0.01 9.27 -10.19
N VAL A 487 -0.14 9.13 -11.50
CA VAL A 487 0.99 8.95 -12.43
C VAL A 487 1.62 10.32 -12.71
N THR A 488 2.85 10.53 -12.26
CA THR A 488 3.60 11.76 -12.49
C THR A 488 4.84 11.50 -13.36
N SER A 489 5.43 12.55 -13.91
CA SER A 489 6.70 12.45 -14.66
C SER A 489 7.85 11.87 -13.81
N ALA A 490 7.76 11.97 -12.48
CA ALA A 490 8.72 11.37 -11.55
C ALA A 490 8.56 9.83 -11.43
N THR A 491 7.41 9.26 -11.82
CA THR A 491 7.17 7.81 -11.79
C THR A 491 7.99 7.02 -12.83
N GLY A 492 8.77 7.70 -13.68
CA GLY A 492 9.51 7.09 -14.78
C GLY A 492 11.04 7.17 -14.72
N ALA A 493 11.64 7.90 -13.79
CA ALA A 493 13.08 8.12 -13.76
C ALA A 493 13.84 7.00 -13.05
N GLY A 494 14.26 5.98 -13.78
CA GLY A 494 15.32 5.05 -13.35
C GLY A 494 16.71 5.66 -13.63
N ASN A 495 17.75 5.05 -13.07
CA ASN A 495 19.15 5.49 -13.26
C ASN A 495 19.76 5.11 -14.63
N GLU A 496 18.97 4.74 -15.62
CA GLU A 496 19.48 4.44 -16.96
C GLU A 496 20.15 5.69 -17.54
N GLY A 497 21.46 5.58 -17.83
CA GLY A 497 22.25 6.70 -18.30
C GLY A 497 22.77 7.66 -17.21
N SER A 498 22.64 7.31 -15.93
CA SER A 498 23.14 8.16 -14.85
C SER A 498 24.67 8.25 -14.86
N PRO A 499 25.27 9.41 -14.51
CA PRO A 499 26.72 9.58 -14.44
C PRO A 499 27.37 8.93 -13.22
N TYR A 500 26.60 8.31 -12.31
CA TYR A 500 27.06 7.80 -11.02
C TYR A 500 28.21 6.80 -11.12
N PRO A 501 28.18 5.77 -12.00
CA PRO A 501 29.31 4.87 -12.16
C PRO A 501 30.58 5.59 -12.61
N GLY A 502 30.47 6.58 -13.49
CA GLY A 502 31.58 7.39 -13.94
C GLY A 502 32.22 8.22 -12.82
N TRP A 503 31.42 8.75 -11.91
CA TRP A 503 31.91 9.48 -10.73
C TRP A 503 32.59 8.57 -9.71
N LEU A 504 32.08 7.38 -9.47
CA LEU A 504 32.72 6.40 -8.59
C LEU A 504 34.07 5.93 -9.17
N LYS A 505 34.12 5.69 -10.48
CA LYS A 505 35.37 5.36 -11.17
C LYS A 505 36.39 6.50 -11.08
N TYR A 506 35.94 7.71 -11.34
CA TYR A 506 36.82 8.90 -11.20
C TYR A 506 37.32 9.04 -9.76
N ALA A 507 36.48 8.86 -8.76
CA ALA A 507 36.88 8.87 -7.35
C ALA A 507 37.95 7.80 -7.05
N ALA A 508 37.80 6.60 -7.64
CA ALA A 508 38.81 5.53 -7.54
C ALA A 508 40.16 5.98 -8.14
N GLU A 509 40.14 6.54 -9.34
CA GLU A 509 41.35 7.07 -10.05
C GLU A 509 42.04 8.15 -9.23
N GLN A 510 41.29 8.96 -8.47
CA GLN A 510 41.79 9.99 -7.56
C GLN A 510 42.18 9.44 -6.17
N GLY A 511 42.14 8.11 -5.95
CA GLY A 511 42.49 7.48 -4.68
C GLY A 511 41.58 7.83 -3.52
N LYS A 512 40.32 8.19 -3.79
CA LYS A 512 39.32 8.54 -2.76
C LYS A 512 38.66 7.30 -2.17
N LYS A 513 38.36 7.34 -0.86
CA LYS A 513 37.47 6.36 -0.22
C LYS A 513 36.06 6.56 -0.73
N ARG A 514 35.35 5.47 -1.04
CA ARG A 514 34.02 5.52 -1.68
C ARG A 514 33.02 4.74 -0.86
N VAL A 515 31.97 5.42 -0.45
CA VAL A 515 30.84 4.84 0.28
C VAL A 515 29.59 4.99 -0.57
N HIS A 516 28.87 3.92 -0.78
CA HIS A 516 27.59 3.93 -1.48
C HIS A 516 26.43 3.75 -0.48
N LEU A 517 25.41 4.59 -0.62
CA LEU A 517 24.20 4.56 0.17
C LEU A 517 23.01 4.24 -0.73
N SER A 518 22.46 3.04 -0.62
CA SER A 518 21.16 2.71 -1.23
C SER A 518 20.06 3.35 -0.39
N LEU A 519 19.49 4.46 -0.89
CA LEU A 519 18.62 5.33 -0.08
C LEU A 519 17.16 4.86 0.00
N ARG A 520 16.73 3.97 -0.90
CA ARG A 520 15.36 3.48 -0.94
C ARG A 520 15.27 1.97 -0.97
N ALA A 521 15.96 1.33 -1.90
CA ALA A 521 15.93 -0.11 -2.07
C ALA A 521 17.35 -0.67 -2.04
N PRO A 522 17.58 -1.82 -1.37
CA PRO A 522 18.91 -2.39 -1.23
C PRO A 522 19.50 -2.89 -2.56
N TYR A 523 18.68 -3.02 -3.58
CA TYR A 523 19.03 -3.58 -4.88
C TYR A 523 19.95 -2.69 -5.74
N ASP A 524 20.10 -1.41 -5.39
CA ASP A 524 21.03 -0.49 -6.06
C ASP A 524 22.45 -1.00 -6.08
N ILE A 525 22.83 -1.78 -5.08
CA ILE A 525 24.18 -2.33 -4.93
C ILE A 525 24.65 -3.14 -6.15
N VAL A 526 23.75 -3.79 -6.89
CA VAL A 526 24.11 -4.58 -8.09
C VAL A 526 24.84 -3.76 -9.14
N ASN A 527 24.56 -2.44 -9.18
CA ASN A 527 25.14 -1.50 -10.14
C ASN A 527 26.47 -0.89 -9.67
N TYR A 528 26.78 -0.96 -8.37
CA TYR A 528 27.89 -0.19 -7.77
C TYR A 528 28.85 -1.02 -6.94
N ALA A 529 28.56 -2.29 -6.68
CA ALA A 529 29.33 -3.16 -5.79
C ALA A 529 30.83 -3.25 -6.14
N ALA A 530 31.17 -3.21 -7.43
CA ALA A 530 32.57 -3.28 -7.89
C ALA A 530 33.36 -2.00 -7.60
N GLU A 531 32.68 -0.87 -7.51
CA GLU A 531 33.28 0.47 -7.52
C GLU A 531 33.41 1.10 -6.12
N VAL A 532 32.99 0.41 -5.05
CA VAL A 532 32.93 0.97 -3.70
C VAL A 532 33.67 0.13 -2.67
N GLU A 533 34.11 0.75 -1.59
CA GLU A 533 34.67 0.06 -0.43
C GLU A 533 33.61 -0.24 0.62
N ALA A 534 32.54 0.53 0.70
CA ALA A 534 31.43 0.30 1.60
C ALA A 534 30.11 0.84 1.04
#